data_dee2d177959e2a99f623c96ec1af6e3b
#
_entry.id   dee2d177959e2a99f623c96ec1af6e3b
#
_cell.length_a   1.000
_cell.length_b   1.000
_cell.length_c   1.000
_cell.angle_alpha   90.00
_cell.angle_beta   90.00
_cell.angle_gamma   90.00
#
_symmetry.space_group_name_H-M   'P 1'
#
loop_
_entity.id
_entity.type
_entity.pdbx_description
1 polymer ?
#
loop_
_entity_poly.entity_id
_entity_poly.type
_entity_poly.pdbx_seq_one_letter_code
_entity_poly.pdbx_strand_id
1 'polypeptide(L)'
;MRIIAGQNRGLRLAEIGKGDPAAHLRPTTYRVRESLFNVLRNWIDFQDLRVLDLFAGTGALGLEALSRGAQHITFVEKGRVGQKLIGENIAKMRAQDRCKLMAQDATKLPPGAPCDLVFLDPPYGKSLGHQALSSALAKGWISADAWIIFEEASAMTPEGFVLRDSRKFGGTTMTFLQPIQAPVKR
;
A
#
# COMPACT_ATOMS: atom_id res chain seq x y z
N MET A 1 1.33 -14.33 -9.73
CA MET A 1 0.45 -13.68 -8.75
C MET A 1 -0.90 -13.38 -9.38
N ARG A 2 -2.03 -13.34 -8.61
CA ARG A 2 -3.38 -13.09 -9.16
C ARG A 2 -4.15 -12.12 -8.25
N ILE A 3 -5.10 -11.39 -8.84
CA ILE A 3 -6.13 -10.63 -8.12
C ILE A 3 -7.08 -11.62 -7.43
N ILE A 4 -7.42 -11.34 -6.18
CA ILE A 4 -8.15 -12.26 -5.29
C ILE A 4 -9.66 -12.06 -5.42
N ALA A 5 -10.11 -10.80 -5.43
CA ALA A 5 -11.54 -10.47 -5.44
C ALA A 5 -11.83 -9.22 -6.28
N GLY A 6 -13.11 -8.87 -6.39
CA GLY A 6 -13.60 -7.68 -7.10
C GLY A 6 -13.70 -7.88 -8.61
N GLN A 7 -13.77 -6.77 -9.34
CA GLN A 7 -14.03 -6.72 -10.78
C GLN A 7 -13.00 -7.50 -11.62
N ASN A 8 -11.75 -7.55 -11.15
CA ASN A 8 -10.65 -8.20 -11.88
C ASN A 8 -10.25 -9.54 -11.25
N ARG A 9 -11.13 -10.19 -10.47
CA ARG A 9 -10.85 -11.48 -9.80
C ARG A 9 -10.26 -12.50 -10.78
N GLY A 10 -9.16 -13.13 -10.37
CA GLY A 10 -8.49 -14.17 -11.15
C GLY A 10 -7.49 -13.65 -12.18
N LEU A 11 -7.46 -12.35 -12.47
CA LEU A 11 -6.50 -11.77 -13.41
C LEU A 11 -5.07 -12.02 -12.94
N ARG A 12 -4.23 -12.58 -13.82
CA ARG A 12 -2.82 -12.85 -13.54
C ARG A 12 -2.00 -11.59 -13.72
N LEU A 13 -1.39 -11.10 -12.63
CA LEU A 13 -0.47 -9.99 -12.64
C LEU A 13 0.94 -10.41 -13.12
N ALA A 14 1.67 -9.49 -13.72
CA ALA A 14 3.09 -9.63 -13.93
C ALA A 14 3.82 -9.67 -12.57
N GLU A 15 4.83 -10.49 -12.47
CA GLU A 15 5.64 -10.67 -11.29
C GLU A 15 7.12 -10.83 -11.68
N ILE A 16 8.00 -10.70 -10.72
CA ILE A 16 9.44 -10.85 -10.94
C ILE A 16 9.71 -12.27 -11.41
N GLY A 17 10.45 -12.41 -12.50
CA GLY A 17 10.90 -13.71 -13.00
C GLY A 17 11.77 -14.43 -11.95
N LYS A 18 11.70 -15.75 -11.92
CA LYS A 18 12.60 -16.56 -11.09
C LYS A 18 14.05 -16.27 -11.55
N GLY A 19 14.85 -15.68 -10.67
CA GLY A 19 16.30 -15.51 -10.89
C GLY A 19 16.80 -14.09 -11.12
N ASP A 20 16.00 -13.05 -10.90
CA ASP A 20 16.53 -11.69 -10.86
C ASP A 20 17.05 -11.36 -9.44
N PRO A 21 18.40 -11.43 -9.20
CA PRO A 21 18.96 -11.14 -7.88
C PRO A 21 18.89 -9.65 -7.51
N ALA A 22 18.62 -8.77 -8.48
CA ALA A 22 18.47 -7.32 -8.24
C ALA A 22 17.08 -6.94 -7.69
N ALA A 23 16.14 -7.85 -7.74
CA ALA A 23 14.79 -7.62 -7.21
C ALA A 23 14.73 -8.03 -5.74
N HIS A 24 15.12 -7.14 -4.84
CA HIS A 24 14.83 -7.23 -3.40
C HIS A 24 13.31 -7.12 -3.11
N LEU A 25 12.48 -7.24 -4.13
CA LEU A 25 11.04 -7.24 -4.03
C LEU A 25 10.60 -8.65 -3.59
N ARG A 26 10.36 -8.80 -2.31
CA ARG A 26 9.72 -9.99 -1.75
C ARG A 26 8.19 -9.78 -1.86
N PRO A 27 7.51 -10.37 -2.85
CA PRO A 27 6.08 -10.14 -2.99
C PRO A 27 5.35 -10.68 -1.77
N THR A 28 4.48 -9.87 -1.17
CA THR A 28 3.49 -10.32 -0.18
C THR A 28 2.77 -11.53 -0.74
N THR A 29 2.87 -12.68 -0.06
CA THR A 29 2.34 -13.93 -0.58
C THR A 29 0.82 -13.85 -0.80
N TYR A 30 0.29 -14.69 -1.68
CA TYR A 30 -1.16 -14.76 -1.95
C TYR A 30 -1.96 -14.91 -0.64
N ARG A 31 -1.54 -15.83 0.25
CA ARG A 31 -2.23 -16.10 1.52
C ARG A 31 -2.21 -14.90 2.47
N VAL A 32 -1.08 -14.22 2.58
CA VAL A 32 -0.97 -13.01 3.43
C VAL A 32 -1.88 -11.91 2.89
N ARG A 33 -1.88 -11.68 1.59
CA ARG A 33 -2.74 -10.71 0.93
C ARG A 33 -4.22 -11.04 1.09
N GLU A 34 -4.61 -12.30 0.91
CA GLU A 34 -5.98 -12.76 1.13
C GLU A 34 -6.42 -12.54 2.58
N SER A 35 -5.59 -12.90 3.55
CA SER A 35 -5.86 -12.70 4.97
C SER A 35 -5.98 -11.22 5.31
N LEU A 36 -5.08 -10.36 4.79
CA LEU A 36 -5.13 -8.92 4.97
C LEU A 36 -6.46 -8.33 4.48
N PHE A 37 -6.83 -8.61 3.24
CA PHE A 37 -8.06 -8.07 2.65
C PHE A 37 -9.33 -8.66 3.27
N ASN A 38 -9.28 -9.87 3.83
CA ASN A 38 -10.36 -10.43 4.64
C ASN A 38 -10.56 -9.69 5.96
N VAL A 39 -9.48 -9.17 6.56
CA VAL A 39 -9.58 -8.30 7.73
C VAL A 39 -10.14 -6.94 7.33
N LEU A 40 -9.55 -6.30 6.31
CA LEU A 40 -9.90 -4.95 5.89
C LEU A 40 -11.38 -4.81 5.51
N ARG A 41 -11.95 -5.79 4.81
CA ARG A 41 -13.37 -5.76 4.41
C ARG A 41 -14.37 -5.65 5.57
N ASN A 42 -13.95 -5.96 6.79
CA ASN A 42 -14.80 -5.83 7.98
C ASN A 42 -14.77 -4.42 8.57
N TRP A 43 -13.78 -3.60 8.17
CA TRP A 43 -13.54 -2.26 8.72
C TRP A 43 -13.69 -1.16 7.67
N ILE A 44 -13.51 -1.50 6.40
CA ILE A 44 -13.42 -0.54 5.30
C ILE A 44 -14.31 -1.01 4.15
N ASP A 45 -15.16 -0.11 3.66
CA ASP A 45 -15.73 -0.23 2.33
C ASP A 45 -14.71 0.32 1.34
N PHE A 46 -14.33 -0.48 0.35
CA PHE A 46 -13.36 -0.06 -0.67
C PHE A 46 -13.94 0.89 -1.72
N GLN A 47 -15.28 1.01 -1.76
CA GLN A 47 -15.93 1.83 -2.77
C GLN A 47 -15.47 3.29 -2.65
N ASP A 48 -15.07 3.86 -3.78
CA ASP A 48 -14.67 5.26 -3.96
C ASP A 48 -13.42 5.72 -3.17
N LEU A 49 -12.70 4.80 -2.51
CA LEU A 49 -11.49 5.16 -1.77
C LEU A 49 -10.37 5.63 -2.70
N ARG A 50 -9.61 6.61 -2.21
CA ARG A 50 -8.29 6.97 -2.70
C ARG A 50 -7.24 6.20 -1.92
N VAL A 51 -6.36 5.51 -2.63
CA VAL A 51 -5.34 4.63 -2.02
C VAL A 51 -3.95 5.11 -2.37
N LEU A 52 -3.07 5.10 -1.38
CA LEU A 52 -1.63 5.34 -1.53
C LEU A 52 -0.89 4.03 -1.24
N ASP A 53 -0.10 3.55 -2.19
CA ASP A 53 0.70 2.33 -2.07
C ASP A 53 2.19 2.71 -2.09
N LEU A 54 2.79 2.76 -0.90
CA LEU A 54 4.18 3.15 -0.68
C LEU A 54 5.09 1.92 -0.68
N PHE A 55 6.22 2.01 -1.39
CA PHE A 55 7.09 0.88 -1.70
C PHE A 55 6.32 -0.20 -2.48
N ALA A 56 5.59 0.23 -3.48
CA ALA A 56 4.53 -0.54 -4.12
C ALA A 56 4.98 -1.85 -4.81
N GLY A 57 6.27 -2.00 -5.12
CA GLY A 57 6.82 -3.21 -5.70
C GLY A 57 6.16 -3.61 -7.01
N THR A 58 5.31 -4.63 -6.99
CA THR A 58 4.52 -5.06 -8.16
C THR A 58 3.17 -4.35 -8.28
N GLY A 59 2.82 -3.52 -7.29
CA GLY A 59 1.53 -2.85 -7.17
C GLY A 59 0.39 -3.77 -6.70
N ALA A 60 0.70 -4.94 -6.15
CA ALA A 60 -0.31 -5.96 -5.86
C ALA A 60 -1.35 -5.54 -4.83
N LEU A 61 -0.98 -4.77 -3.81
CA LEU A 61 -1.91 -4.30 -2.77
C LEU A 61 -2.85 -3.22 -3.32
N GLY A 62 -2.30 -2.21 -3.96
CA GLY A 62 -3.11 -1.15 -4.57
C GLY A 62 -4.04 -1.69 -5.66
N LEU A 63 -3.56 -2.60 -6.52
CA LEU A 63 -4.38 -3.20 -7.58
C LEU A 63 -5.48 -4.11 -7.03
N GLU A 64 -5.24 -4.79 -5.92
CA GLU A 64 -6.29 -5.55 -5.22
C GLU A 64 -7.37 -4.61 -4.68
N ALA A 65 -6.98 -3.48 -4.05
CA ALA A 65 -7.92 -2.46 -3.58
C ALA A 65 -8.73 -1.87 -4.75
N LEU A 66 -8.07 -1.58 -5.89
CA LEU A 66 -8.73 -1.09 -7.11
C LEU A 66 -9.79 -2.08 -7.61
N SER A 67 -9.44 -3.37 -7.67
CA SER A 67 -10.35 -4.42 -8.08
C SER A 67 -11.58 -4.54 -7.17
N ARG A 68 -11.45 -4.17 -5.90
CA ARG A 68 -12.52 -4.19 -4.89
C ARG A 68 -13.38 -2.94 -4.85
N GLY A 69 -13.09 -1.92 -5.66
CA GLY A 69 -13.92 -0.73 -5.78
C GLY A 69 -13.21 0.60 -5.54
N ALA A 70 -11.94 0.61 -5.12
CA ALA A 70 -11.21 1.86 -4.92
C ALA A 70 -11.24 2.73 -6.20
N GLN A 71 -11.44 4.02 -6.02
CA GLN A 71 -11.58 4.97 -7.13
C GLN A 71 -10.24 5.27 -7.80
N HIS A 72 -9.21 5.48 -6.98
CA HIS A 72 -7.90 5.90 -7.48
C HIS A 72 -6.76 5.33 -6.64
N ILE A 73 -5.71 4.86 -7.32
CA ILE A 73 -4.49 4.39 -6.66
C ILE A 73 -3.30 5.24 -7.08
N THR A 74 -2.55 5.75 -6.10
CA THR A 74 -1.23 6.32 -6.31
C THR A 74 -0.18 5.33 -5.84
N PHE A 75 0.63 4.81 -6.76
CA PHE A 75 1.78 3.96 -6.48
C PHE A 75 3.03 4.81 -6.34
N VAL A 76 3.83 4.57 -5.31
CA VAL A 76 5.15 5.17 -5.13
C VAL A 76 6.18 4.06 -5.12
N GLU A 77 7.02 4.03 -6.15
CA GLU A 77 8.04 3.00 -6.34
C GLU A 77 9.31 3.62 -6.93
N LYS A 78 10.44 3.40 -6.25
CA LYS A 78 11.75 3.93 -6.65
C LYS A 78 12.47 3.02 -7.65
N GLY A 79 12.26 1.73 -7.55
CA GLY A 79 12.95 0.70 -8.33
C GLY A 79 12.40 0.57 -9.75
N ARG A 80 13.27 0.61 -10.77
CA ARG A 80 12.87 0.53 -12.18
C ARG A 80 12.10 -0.77 -12.51
N VAL A 81 12.48 -1.89 -11.89
CA VAL A 81 11.79 -3.18 -12.10
C VAL A 81 10.36 -3.12 -11.58
N GLY A 82 10.16 -2.59 -10.36
CA GLY A 82 8.83 -2.39 -9.79
C GLY A 82 7.98 -1.45 -10.63
N GLN A 83 8.52 -0.32 -11.06
CA GLN A 83 7.83 0.63 -11.93
C GLN A 83 7.35 -0.02 -13.23
N LYS A 84 8.19 -0.83 -13.87
CA LYS A 84 7.83 -1.57 -15.08
C LYS A 84 6.68 -2.54 -14.81
N LEU A 85 6.78 -3.33 -13.74
CA LEU A 85 5.75 -4.31 -13.36
C LEU A 85 4.41 -3.64 -13.02
N ILE A 86 4.44 -2.53 -12.27
CA ILE A 86 3.24 -1.73 -11.98
C ILE A 86 2.60 -1.25 -13.28
N GLY A 87 3.38 -0.68 -14.21
CA GLY A 87 2.88 -0.21 -15.50
C GLY A 87 2.22 -1.34 -16.31
N GLU A 88 2.87 -2.50 -16.40
CA GLU A 88 2.31 -3.69 -17.06
C GLU A 88 1.01 -4.16 -16.40
N ASN A 89 0.94 -4.15 -15.07
CA ASN A 89 -0.22 -4.58 -14.31
C ASN A 89 -1.39 -3.60 -14.45
N ILE A 90 -1.14 -2.29 -14.42
CA ILE A 90 -2.15 -1.26 -14.71
C ILE A 90 -2.73 -1.46 -16.10
N ALA A 91 -1.89 -1.71 -17.11
CA ALA A 91 -2.33 -1.96 -18.48
C ALA A 91 -3.19 -3.23 -18.60
N LYS A 92 -2.81 -4.33 -17.94
CA LYS A 92 -3.60 -5.57 -17.88
C LYS A 92 -4.98 -5.36 -17.25
N MET A 93 -5.09 -4.48 -16.26
CA MET A 93 -6.37 -4.13 -15.62
C MET A 93 -7.15 -3.06 -16.41
N ARG A 94 -6.57 -2.47 -17.45
CA ARG A 94 -7.16 -1.33 -18.21
C ARG A 94 -7.53 -0.18 -17.27
N ALA A 95 -6.63 0.16 -16.34
CA ALA A 95 -6.89 1.09 -15.25
C ALA A 95 -6.00 2.35 -15.29
N GLN A 96 -5.54 2.75 -16.48
CA GLN A 96 -4.61 3.88 -16.65
C GLN A 96 -5.19 5.20 -16.14
N ASP A 97 -6.48 5.40 -16.28
CA ASP A 97 -7.24 6.58 -15.84
C ASP A 97 -7.45 6.65 -14.32
N ARG A 98 -7.35 5.51 -13.63
CA ARG A 98 -7.53 5.37 -12.18
C ARG A 98 -6.25 5.14 -11.40
N CYS A 99 -5.11 5.13 -12.07
CA CYS A 99 -3.81 4.83 -11.46
C CYS A 99 -2.77 5.88 -11.78
N LYS A 100 -2.02 6.31 -10.77
CA LYS A 100 -0.85 7.17 -10.92
C LYS A 100 0.39 6.43 -10.41
N LEU A 101 1.42 6.33 -11.24
CA LEU A 101 2.73 5.83 -10.83
C LEU A 101 3.68 7.00 -10.62
N MET A 102 4.25 7.10 -9.41
CA MET A 102 5.28 8.05 -9.04
C MET A 102 6.61 7.32 -8.90
N ALA A 103 7.54 7.60 -9.82
CA ALA A 103 8.91 7.06 -9.81
C ALA A 103 9.78 7.83 -8.79
N GLN A 104 9.48 7.68 -7.49
CA GLN A 104 10.06 8.49 -6.41
C GLN A 104 10.42 7.66 -5.18
N ASP A 105 11.23 8.27 -4.31
CA ASP A 105 11.52 7.76 -2.97
C ASP A 105 10.34 8.08 -2.03
N ALA A 106 9.74 7.05 -1.46
CA ALA A 106 8.60 7.20 -0.54
C ALA A 106 8.92 8.04 0.70
N THR A 107 10.19 8.17 1.08
CA THR A 107 10.62 9.01 2.21
C THR A 107 10.69 10.51 1.88
N LYS A 108 10.51 10.88 0.61
CA LYS A 108 10.65 12.27 0.10
C LYS A 108 9.51 12.63 -0.84
N LEU A 109 8.28 12.53 -0.35
CA LEU A 109 7.09 12.81 -1.14
C LEU A 109 6.91 14.31 -1.39
N PRO A 110 6.44 14.71 -2.59
CA PRO A 110 5.94 16.07 -2.83
C PRO A 110 4.58 16.26 -2.14
N PRO A 111 4.03 17.46 -2.07
CA PRO A 111 2.63 17.68 -1.67
C PRO A 111 1.67 16.84 -2.52
N GLY A 112 0.64 16.29 -1.88
CA GLY A 112 -0.32 15.39 -2.52
C GLY A 112 -1.75 15.58 -2.05
N ALA A 113 -2.66 14.80 -2.63
CA ALA A 113 -4.06 14.77 -2.22
C ALA A 113 -4.29 13.67 -1.17
N PRO A 114 -5.15 13.90 -0.16
CA PRO A 114 -5.44 12.94 0.89
C PRO A 114 -5.94 11.60 0.34
N CYS A 115 -5.44 10.52 0.92
CA CYS A 115 -5.83 9.14 0.65
C CYS A 115 -6.45 8.53 1.90
N ASP A 116 -7.42 7.65 1.70
CA ASP A 116 -8.22 7.04 2.76
C ASP A 116 -7.64 5.71 3.23
N LEU A 117 -6.82 5.10 2.40
CA LEU A 117 -6.11 3.86 2.69
C LEU A 117 -4.65 3.98 2.23
N VAL A 118 -3.72 3.64 3.11
CA VAL A 118 -2.28 3.67 2.83
C VAL A 118 -1.69 2.30 3.09
N PHE A 119 -1.08 1.71 2.07
CA PHE A 119 -0.23 0.53 2.22
C PHE A 119 1.23 0.96 2.33
N LEU A 120 1.98 0.26 3.18
CA LEU A 120 3.36 0.56 3.49
C LEU A 120 4.12 -0.74 3.75
N ASP A 121 4.88 -1.19 2.75
CA ASP A 121 5.71 -2.41 2.80
C ASP A 121 7.18 -2.08 2.48
N PRO A 122 7.89 -1.40 3.40
CA PRO A 122 9.28 -0.99 3.18
C PRO A 122 10.23 -2.18 3.31
N PRO A 123 11.44 -2.09 2.75
CA PRO A 123 12.54 -3.00 3.08
C PRO A 123 12.85 -2.97 4.59
N TYR A 124 12.82 -4.14 5.25
CA TYR A 124 12.95 -4.26 6.69
C TYR A 124 14.26 -3.69 7.25
N GLY A 125 14.20 -3.23 8.51
CA GLY A 125 15.39 -2.88 9.31
C GLY A 125 16.07 -1.56 8.97
N LYS A 126 15.46 -0.70 8.13
CA LYS A 126 16.05 0.58 7.70
C LYS A 126 15.30 1.82 8.18
N SER A 127 14.29 1.66 9.03
CA SER A 127 13.40 2.75 9.50
C SER A 127 12.76 3.57 8.36
N LEU A 128 12.75 3.02 7.13
CA LEU A 128 12.22 3.71 5.96
C LEU A 128 10.71 3.91 6.05
N GLY A 129 10.00 2.97 6.69
CA GLY A 129 8.57 3.07 6.90
C GLY A 129 8.18 4.28 7.74
N HIS A 130 8.89 4.54 8.85
CA HIS A 130 8.67 5.74 9.67
C HIS A 130 8.90 7.03 8.89
N GLN A 131 10.00 7.10 8.13
CA GLN A 131 10.32 8.27 7.33
C GLN A 131 9.27 8.50 6.23
N ALA A 132 8.80 7.43 5.58
CA ALA A 132 7.77 7.51 4.55
C ALA A 132 6.42 7.98 5.12
N LEU A 133 6.00 7.44 6.28
CA LEU A 133 4.78 7.90 6.95
C LEU A 133 4.87 9.35 7.40
N SER A 134 5.99 9.76 7.99
CA SER A 134 6.22 11.17 8.37
C SER A 134 6.15 12.08 7.15
N SER A 135 6.77 11.68 6.02
CA SER A 135 6.71 12.41 4.77
C SER A 135 5.28 12.50 4.23
N ALA A 136 4.56 11.37 4.20
CA ALA A 136 3.18 11.31 3.71
C ALA A 136 2.24 12.19 4.55
N LEU A 137 2.37 12.15 5.88
CA LEU A 137 1.57 12.97 6.80
C LEU A 137 1.87 14.46 6.60
N ALA A 138 3.14 14.85 6.60
CA ALA A 138 3.57 16.25 6.46
C ALA A 138 3.21 16.85 5.08
N LYS A 139 3.07 16.02 4.05
CA LYS A 139 2.77 16.44 2.67
C LYS A 139 1.29 16.30 2.29
N GLY A 140 0.42 15.99 3.26
CA GLY A 140 -1.03 15.97 3.05
C GLY A 140 -1.56 14.75 2.28
N TRP A 141 -0.81 13.65 2.25
CA TRP A 141 -1.23 12.41 1.59
C TRP A 141 -2.18 11.54 2.40
N ILE A 142 -2.35 11.82 3.70
CA ILE A 142 -3.11 10.98 4.62
C ILE A 142 -4.35 11.74 5.08
N SER A 143 -5.54 11.21 4.83
CA SER A 143 -6.79 11.79 5.34
C SER A 143 -6.91 11.59 6.86
N ALA A 144 -7.72 12.40 7.53
CA ALA A 144 -7.86 12.36 8.99
C ALA A 144 -8.34 11.00 9.51
N ASP A 145 -9.17 10.30 8.74
CA ASP A 145 -9.74 9.00 9.08
C ASP A 145 -9.09 7.84 8.31
N ALA A 146 -7.93 8.08 7.69
CA ALA A 146 -7.24 7.07 6.89
C ALA A 146 -6.88 5.83 7.70
N TRP A 147 -6.96 4.68 7.06
CA TRP A 147 -6.33 3.46 7.53
C TRP A 147 -4.94 3.30 6.92
N ILE A 148 -3.97 3.02 7.77
CA ILE A 148 -2.59 2.73 7.37
C ILE A 148 -2.30 1.27 7.70
N ILE A 149 -1.83 0.52 6.70
CA ILE A 149 -1.42 -0.87 6.81
C ILE A 149 0.09 -0.91 6.67
N PHE A 150 0.77 -1.11 7.78
CA PHE A 150 2.22 -1.10 7.85
C PHE A 150 2.77 -2.51 8.04
N GLU A 151 3.46 -3.02 7.03
CA GLU A 151 4.13 -4.32 7.06
C GLU A 151 5.57 -4.18 7.55
N GLU A 152 5.91 -4.89 8.62
CA GLU A 152 7.26 -4.95 9.21
C GLU A 152 7.50 -6.29 9.94
N ALA A 153 8.74 -6.52 10.38
CA ALA A 153 9.08 -7.71 11.17
C ALA A 153 8.38 -7.76 12.53
N SER A 154 8.07 -6.59 13.11
CA SER A 154 7.35 -6.42 14.37
C SER A 154 6.38 -5.25 14.31
N ALA A 155 5.39 -5.25 15.20
CA ALA A 155 4.44 -4.15 15.30
C ALA A 155 5.14 -2.84 15.68
N MET A 156 4.79 -1.76 14.99
CA MET A 156 5.37 -0.44 15.19
C MET A 156 4.28 0.62 15.18
N THR A 157 4.41 1.64 16.06
CA THR A 157 3.49 2.77 16.11
C THR A 157 4.29 4.06 15.97
N PRO A 158 4.45 4.58 14.74
CA PRO A 158 5.12 5.84 14.49
C PRO A 158 4.41 7.02 15.16
N GLU A 159 5.18 8.08 15.44
CA GLU A 159 4.62 9.33 15.95
C GLU A 159 3.54 9.89 15.02
N GLY A 160 2.46 10.41 15.58
CA GLY A 160 1.31 10.94 14.84
C GLY A 160 0.24 9.90 14.54
N PHE A 161 0.44 8.63 14.93
CA PHE A 161 -0.51 7.55 14.68
C PHE A 161 -0.90 6.81 15.95
N VAL A 162 -2.07 6.20 15.93
CA VAL A 162 -2.59 5.33 16.99
C VAL A 162 -2.73 3.90 16.45
N LEU A 163 -2.28 2.94 17.24
CA LEU A 163 -2.43 1.51 16.96
C LEU A 163 -3.91 1.10 17.15
N ARG A 164 -4.48 0.49 16.11
CA ARG A 164 -5.85 -0.09 16.14
C ARG A 164 -5.83 -1.60 16.28
N ASP A 165 -4.93 -2.26 15.54
CA ASP A 165 -4.77 -3.71 15.60
C ASP A 165 -3.35 -4.08 15.12
N SER A 166 -2.91 -5.30 15.43
CA SER A 166 -1.66 -5.85 14.93
C SER A 166 -1.81 -7.35 14.75
N ARG A 167 -1.42 -7.86 13.59
CA ARG A 167 -1.56 -9.28 13.25
C ARG A 167 -0.30 -9.85 12.62
N LYS A 168 0.09 -11.00 13.11
CA LYS A 168 1.24 -11.73 12.57
C LYS A 168 0.81 -12.69 11.47
N PHE A 169 1.45 -12.59 10.31
CA PHE A 169 1.24 -13.45 9.16
C PHE A 169 2.57 -14.12 8.77
N GLY A 170 2.81 -15.32 9.32
CA GLY A 170 4.08 -15.99 9.11
C GLY A 170 5.25 -15.22 9.74
N GLY A 171 6.20 -14.78 8.90
CA GLY A 171 7.38 -14.02 9.32
C GLY A 171 7.21 -12.50 9.31
N THR A 172 6.02 -12.00 9.00
CA THR A 172 5.73 -10.55 8.94
C THR A 172 4.60 -10.17 9.89
N THR A 173 4.57 -8.90 10.28
CA THR A 173 3.53 -8.32 11.13
C THR A 173 2.87 -7.16 10.37
N MET A 174 1.56 -7.22 10.21
CA MET A 174 0.75 -6.12 9.70
C MET A 174 0.24 -5.31 10.89
N THR A 175 0.64 -4.05 10.95
CA THR A 175 0.17 -3.09 11.94
C THR A 175 -0.87 -2.19 11.30
N PHE A 176 -2.02 -2.08 11.94
CA PHE A 176 -3.14 -1.26 11.48
C PHE A 176 -3.19 0.01 12.31
N LEU A 177 -3.01 1.14 11.65
CA LEU A 177 -2.88 2.45 12.29
C LEU A 177 -3.93 3.42 11.76
N GLN A 178 -4.23 4.43 12.56
CA GLN A 178 -4.95 5.63 12.11
C GLN A 178 -4.19 6.88 12.57
N PRO A 179 -4.32 8.03 11.88
CA PRO A 179 -3.77 9.28 12.35
C PRO A 179 -4.37 9.67 13.72
N ILE A 180 -3.56 10.28 14.57
CA ILE A 180 -4.08 10.95 15.76
C ILE A 180 -4.85 12.17 15.28
N GLN A 181 -6.16 12.20 15.52
CA GLN A 181 -6.99 13.35 15.18
C GLN A 181 -6.55 14.56 16.00
N ALA A 182 -6.32 15.68 15.34
CA ALA A 182 -6.11 16.93 16.05
C ALA A 182 -7.35 17.25 16.91
N PRO A 183 -7.20 17.73 18.16
CA PRO A 183 -8.34 18.13 18.95
C PRO A 183 -9.17 19.13 18.17
N VAL A 184 -10.48 18.87 18.05
CA VAL A 184 -11.44 19.81 17.44
C VAL A 184 -11.32 21.11 18.21
N LYS A 185 -10.77 22.16 17.59
CA LYS A 185 -10.83 23.51 18.18
C LYS A 185 -12.30 23.90 18.27
N ARG A 186 -12.85 23.87 19.48
CA ARG A 186 -14.18 24.43 19.80
C ARG A 186 -14.11 25.94 19.76
#